data_6a8392a92667fe7008eae45f7db065de
#
_entry.id   6a8392a92667fe7008eae45f7db065de
#
_cell.length_a   1.000
_cell.length_b   1.000
_cell.length_c   1.000
_cell.angle_alpha   90.00
_cell.angle_beta   90.00
_cell.angle_gamma   90.00
#
_symmetry.space_group_name_H-M   'P 1'
#
loop_
_entity.id
_entity.type
_entity.pdbx_description
1 polymer ?
#
loop_
_entity_poly.entity_id
_entity_poly.type
_entity_poly.pdbx_seq_one_letter_code
_entity_poly.pdbx_strand_id
1 'polypeptide(L)'
;MSLAIFALMFTCFVDVMGQGLAFPIFAALLMQPNGGFLQAGVSQSQGALLYGIAIGTFFLTWFFGSLYISKLSDSIGRKPGILICLVGAIVGYAIAAVALISHNYILLVVSRGITGFTAGAQPIAAAAMIDLAKSDRESSRNLGLATVGMSFGLVVGPIIGGLFSDKDLLGALASSHLPFLIGGLLCIMGLLLVFFGFEDVKTEVSPMEANPLVVFRLLTDALNRESVRRVSSAFFPYMLCVLGLYVFVSANLSTRFGYGATGSSVGMFLMGVGLIASSSFLVAPLNARFSKRTIMASCTLLFCGCVAAFLLVPSGPLALAIMLPSGLMHGIGYPTMLTGFSESVSKEEQGWVMGFAISLFTLAAAIVSFFGGQLIASIGAQAPFQFSIACGGVALLALALSWKHSPYLNKVMS
;
A
#
# COMPACT_ATOMS: atom_id res chain seq x y z
N MET A 1 5.23 18.69 20.28
CA MET A 1 4.20 18.05 19.46
C MET A 1 2.95 17.97 20.32
N SER A 2 1.81 18.52 19.88
CA SER A 2 0.56 18.39 20.64
C SER A 2 0.06 16.95 20.65
N LEU A 3 -0.77 16.59 21.63
CA LEU A 3 -1.36 15.25 21.71
C LEU A 3 -2.18 14.92 20.46
N ALA A 4 -2.89 15.91 19.90
CA ALA A 4 -3.65 15.76 18.66
C ALA A 4 -2.77 15.36 17.47
N ILE A 5 -1.65 16.07 17.25
CA ILE A 5 -0.70 15.74 16.17
C ILE A 5 -0.09 14.35 16.37
N PHE A 6 0.22 13.97 17.62
CA PHE A 6 0.71 12.62 17.90
C PHE A 6 -0.34 11.55 17.61
N ALA A 7 -1.59 11.76 18.04
CA ALA A 7 -2.69 10.83 17.78
C ALA A 7 -2.93 10.61 16.27
N LEU A 8 -2.90 11.68 15.48
CA LEU A 8 -3.07 11.62 14.02
C LEU A 8 -1.87 10.96 13.33
N MET A 9 -0.64 11.26 13.76
CA MET A 9 0.57 10.58 13.26
C MET A 9 0.53 9.08 13.58
N PHE A 10 0.11 8.72 14.81
CA PHE A 10 -0.04 7.32 15.20
C PHE A 10 -1.15 6.61 14.42
N THR A 11 -2.22 7.32 14.06
CA THR A 11 -3.26 6.80 13.15
C THR A 11 -2.68 6.46 11.79
N CYS A 12 -1.86 7.34 11.20
CA CYS A 12 -1.17 7.06 9.94
C CYS A 12 -0.25 5.83 10.04
N PHE A 13 0.42 5.66 11.18
CA PHE A 13 1.27 4.51 11.45
C PHE A 13 0.48 3.20 11.46
N VAL A 14 -0.61 3.09 12.25
CA VAL A 14 -1.36 1.84 12.38
C VAL A 14 -2.11 1.46 11.10
N ASP A 15 -2.57 2.45 10.33
CA ASP A 15 -3.27 2.22 9.06
C ASP A 15 -2.34 1.57 8.03
N VAL A 16 -1.14 2.13 7.85
CA VAL A 16 -0.15 1.60 6.90
C VAL A 16 0.49 0.29 7.41
N MET A 17 0.72 0.17 8.72
CA MET A 17 1.23 -1.06 9.34
C MET A 17 0.36 -2.28 8.99
N GLY A 18 -0.96 -2.10 9.00
CA GLY A 18 -1.92 -3.18 8.73
C GLY A 18 -1.83 -3.77 7.34
N GLN A 19 -1.38 -2.99 6.36
CA GLN A 19 -1.18 -3.48 4.99
C GLN A 19 -0.04 -4.51 4.92
N GLY A 20 1.12 -4.17 5.53
CA GLY A 20 2.33 -4.99 5.45
C GLY A 20 2.30 -6.24 6.32
N LEU A 21 1.53 -6.22 7.42
CA LEU A 21 1.47 -7.29 8.41
C LEU A 21 0.97 -8.62 7.81
N ALA A 22 0.00 -8.58 6.91
CA ALA A 22 -0.66 -9.78 6.40
C ALA A 22 0.16 -10.56 5.37
N PHE A 23 1.00 -9.90 4.55
CA PHE A 23 1.70 -10.53 3.42
C PHE A 23 2.58 -11.72 3.82
N PRO A 24 3.53 -11.60 4.78
CA PRO A 24 4.40 -12.70 5.14
C PRO A 24 3.64 -13.85 5.82
N ILE A 25 2.62 -13.54 6.62
CA ILE A 25 1.80 -14.54 7.30
C ILE A 25 1.00 -15.36 6.30
N PHE A 26 0.28 -14.68 5.40
CA PHE A 26 -0.56 -15.39 4.41
C PHE A 26 0.28 -16.15 3.39
N ALA A 27 1.47 -15.64 3.04
CA ALA A 27 2.41 -16.37 2.21
C ALA A 27 2.83 -17.70 2.88
N ALA A 28 3.20 -17.67 4.15
CA ALA A 28 3.59 -18.86 4.90
C ALA A 28 2.42 -19.85 5.07
N LEU A 29 1.19 -19.35 5.32
CA LEU A 29 0.03 -20.20 5.61
C LEU A 29 -0.64 -20.79 4.36
N LEU A 30 -0.70 -20.04 3.26
CA LEU A 30 -1.47 -20.39 2.08
C LEU A 30 -0.61 -20.94 0.93
N MET A 31 0.68 -20.54 0.84
CA MET A 31 1.55 -20.91 -0.26
C MET A 31 2.45 -22.12 0.04
N GLN A 32 2.68 -22.43 1.33
CA GLN A 32 3.47 -23.60 1.72
C GLN A 32 2.57 -24.85 1.86
N PRO A 33 3.00 -26.04 1.36
CA PRO A 33 2.22 -27.29 1.46
C PRO A 33 1.90 -27.67 2.91
N ASN A 34 2.76 -27.30 3.85
CA ASN A 34 2.64 -27.61 5.27
C ASN A 34 2.33 -26.36 6.13
N GLY A 35 1.73 -25.32 5.54
CA GLY A 35 1.39 -24.09 6.24
C GLY A 35 0.38 -24.24 7.38
N GLY A 36 -0.27 -25.40 7.46
CA GLY A 36 -1.11 -25.78 8.59
C GLY A 36 -2.47 -25.10 8.67
N PHE A 37 -2.76 -24.17 7.75
CA PHE A 37 -4.05 -23.45 7.74
C PHE A 37 -5.06 -24.08 6.79
N LEU A 38 -4.64 -24.52 5.60
CA LEU A 38 -5.49 -25.17 4.61
C LEU A 38 -5.61 -26.66 4.91
N GLN A 39 -6.70 -27.26 4.46
CA GLN A 39 -6.91 -28.70 4.57
C GLN A 39 -5.83 -29.50 3.82
N ALA A 40 -5.54 -30.70 4.30
CA ALA A 40 -4.63 -31.61 3.60
C ALA A 40 -5.13 -31.90 2.18
N GLY A 41 -4.21 -31.86 1.20
CA GLY A 41 -4.54 -32.09 -0.21
C GLY A 41 -4.76 -30.83 -1.06
N VAL A 42 -4.76 -29.63 -0.47
CA VAL A 42 -4.78 -28.39 -1.25
C VAL A 42 -3.46 -28.22 -2.00
N SER A 43 -3.54 -28.10 -3.33
CA SER A 43 -2.36 -27.92 -4.18
C SER A 43 -1.76 -26.51 -4.01
N GLN A 44 -0.47 -26.37 -4.35
CA GLN A 44 0.19 -25.06 -4.34
C GLN A 44 -0.51 -24.05 -5.27
N SER A 45 -1.06 -24.51 -6.39
CA SER A 45 -1.84 -23.66 -7.31
C SER A 45 -3.12 -23.14 -6.66
N GLN A 46 -3.83 -23.97 -5.91
CA GLN A 46 -5.00 -23.56 -5.15
C GLN A 46 -4.61 -22.58 -4.02
N GLY A 47 -3.51 -22.84 -3.32
CA GLY A 47 -2.97 -21.93 -2.31
C GLY A 47 -2.66 -20.54 -2.89
N ALA A 48 -2.13 -20.48 -4.11
CA ALA A 48 -1.85 -19.23 -4.81
C ALA A 48 -3.14 -18.44 -5.14
N LEU A 49 -4.19 -19.12 -5.59
CA LEU A 49 -5.49 -18.50 -5.80
C LEU A 49 -6.07 -17.94 -4.51
N LEU A 50 -6.03 -18.71 -3.43
CA LEU A 50 -6.53 -18.29 -2.12
C LEU A 50 -5.72 -17.10 -1.58
N TYR A 51 -4.39 -17.11 -1.73
CA TYR A 51 -3.54 -15.99 -1.39
C TYR A 51 -3.94 -14.73 -2.18
N GLY A 52 -4.06 -14.84 -3.50
CA GLY A 52 -4.48 -13.73 -4.37
C GLY A 52 -5.85 -13.18 -4.00
N ILE A 53 -6.82 -14.04 -3.67
CA ILE A 53 -8.16 -13.62 -3.22
C ILE A 53 -8.09 -12.90 -1.88
N ALA A 54 -7.37 -13.43 -0.88
CA ALA A 54 -7.28 -12.80 0.44
C ALA A 54 -6.64 -11.40 0.38
N ILE A 55 -5.56 -11.24 -0.39
CA ILE A 55 -4.89 -9.94 -0.57
C ILE A 55 -5.72 -9.04 -1.49
N GLY A 56 -6.25 -9.57 -2.59
CA GLY A 56 -7.04 -8.81 -3.55
C GLY A 56 -8.32 -8.24 -2.96
N THR A 57 -9.00 -8.99 -2.09
CA THR A 57 -10.19 -8.52 -1.38
C THR A 57 -9.89 -7.28 -0.54
N PHE A 58 -8.76 -7.25 0.17
CA PHE A 58 -8.36 -6.07 0.93
C PHE A 58 -8.21 -4.83 0.04
N PHE A 59 -7.45 -4.93 -1.05
CA PHE A 59 -7.23 -3.79 -1.94
C PHE A 59 -8.49 -3.37 -2.70
N LEU A 60 -9.32 -4.32 -3.11
CA LEU A 60 -10.59 -4.04 -3.77
C LEU A 60 -11.55 -3.28 -2.84
N THR A 61 -11.68 -3.73 -1.61
CA THR A 61 -12.55 -3.05 -0.64
C THR A 61 -11.94 -1.72 -0.19
N TRP A 62 -10.61 -1.59 -0.13
CA TRP A 62 -9.93 -0.31 0.12
C TRP A 62 -10.19 0.70 -1.00
N PHE A 63 -10.19 0.26 -2.27
CA PHE A 63 -10.55 1.12 -3.39
C PHE A 63 -11.91 1.80 -3.20
N PHE A 64 -12.93 1.06 -2.80
CA PHE A 64 -14.25 1.63 -2.51
C PHE A 64 -14.28 2.40 -1.18
N GLY A 65 -13.71 1.82 -0.14
CA GLY A 65 -13.75 2.34 1.22
C GLY A 65 -13.06 3.69 1.37
N SER A 66 -11.87 3.86 0.76
CA SER A 66 -11.12 5.12 0.85
C SER A 66 -11.90 6.30 0.27
N LEU A 67 -12.59 6.11 -0.85
CA LEU A 67 -13.39 7.15 -1.48
C LEU A 67 -14.67 7.44 -0.69
N TYR A 68 -15.32 6.38 -0.19
CA TYR A 68 -16.57 6.54 0.57
C TYR A 68 -16.33 7.16 1.94
N ILE A 69 -15.36 6.64 2.71
CA ILE A 69 -15.11 7.12 4.08
C ILE A 69 -14.47 8.51 4.09
N SER A 70 -13.63 8.84 3.10
CA SER A 70 -13.11 10.21 2.97
C SER A 70 -14.24 11.22 2.78
N LYS A 71 -15.20 10.95 1.87
CA LYS A 71 -16.38 11.81 1.69
C LYS A 71 -17.26 11.83 2.94
N LEU A 72 -17.47 10.68 3.59
CA LEU A 72 -18.19 10.61 4.84
C LEU A 72 -17.52 11.50 5.90
N SER A 73 -16.19 11.47 6.03
CA SER A 73 -15.45 12.32 6.97
C SER A 73 -15.59 13.82 6.67
N ASP A 74 -15.82 14.20 5.41
CA ASP A 74 -16.11 15.57 5.03
C ASP A 74 -17.51 16.02 5.49
N SER A 75 -18.46 15.08 5.66
CA SER A 75 -19.83 15.37 6.08
C SER A 75 -20.08 15.24 7.57
N ILE A 76 -19.40 14.28 8.26
CA ILE A 76 -19.62 14.03 9.70
C ILE A 76 -18.48 14.55 10.59
N GLY A 77 -17.37 15.03 9.98
CA GLY A 77 -16.16 15.49 10.67
C GLY A 77 -15.00 14.50 10.55
N ARG A 78 -13.76 15.00 10.73
CA ARG A 78 -12.53 14.21 10.63
C ARG A 78 -12.45 13.15 11.74
N LYS A 79 -12.76 13.55 12.97
CA LYS A 79 -12.68 12.65 14.15
C LYS A 79 -13.60 11.44 14.01
N PRO A 80 -14.90 11.57 13.74
CA PRO A 80 -15.77 10.42 13.52
C PRO A 80 -15.31 9.53 12.36
N GLY A 81 -14.84 10.13 11.26
CA GLY A 81 -14.29 9.37 10.12
C GLY A 81 -13.12 8.48 10.51
N ILE A 82 -12.15 9.02 11.26
CA ILE A 82 -10.98 8.26 11.76
C ILE A 82 -11.44 7.16 12.74
N LEU A 83 -12.36 7.47 13.66
CA LEU A 83 -12.86 6.49 14.63
C LEU A 83 -13.55 5.31 13.94
N ILE A 84 -14.35 5.56 12.90
CA ILE A 84 -14.99 4.50 12.08
C ILE A 84 -13.91 3.59 11.46
N CYS A 85 -12.85 4.17 10.88
CA CYS A 85 -11.76 3.40 10.32
C CYS A 85 -11.07 2.52 11.37
N LEU A 86 -10.73 3.09 12.53
CA LEU A 86 -10.05 2.36 13.60
C LEU A 86 -10.93 1.25 14.19
N VAL A 87 -12.23 1.50 14.40
CA VAL A 87 -13.17 0.46 14.85
C VAL A 87 -13.27 -0.67 13.82
N GLY A 88 -13.37 -0.34 12.54
CA GLY A 88 -13.38 -1.34 11.48
C GLY A 88 -12.10 -2.17 11.42
N ALA A 89 -10.93 -1.54 11.61
CA ALA A 89 -9.65 -2.24 11.70
C ALA A 89 -9.60 -3.19 12.91
N ILE A 90 -10.05 -2.74 14.09
CA ILE A 90 -10.13 -3.57 15.32
C ILE A 90 -11.02 -4.79 15.08
N VAL A 91 -12.22 -4.58 14.56
CA VAL A 91 -13.17 -5.67 14.24
C VAL A 91 -12.57 -6.62 13.22
N GLY A 92 -11.98 -6.10 12.15
CA GLY A 92 -11.35 -6.92 11.12
C GLY A 92 -10.17 -7.74 11.65
N TYR A 93 -9.31 -7.18 12.51
CA TYR A 93 -8.22 -7.94 13.12
C TYR A 93 -8.72 -9.00 14.12
N ALA A 94 -9.75 -8.71 14.89
CA ALA A 94 -10.37 -9.70 15.76
C ALA A 94 -10.93 -10.87 14.94
N ILE A 95 -11.63 -10.59 13.83
CA ILE A 95 -12.15 -11.63 12.93
C ILE A 95 -10.99 -12.40 12.28
N ALA A 96 -9.89 -11.73 11.88
CA ALA A 96 -8.72 -12.39 11.32
C ALA A 96 -8.09 -13.36 12.34
N ALA A 97 -7.96 -12.95 13.59
CA ALA A 97 -7.44 -13.82 14.66
C ALA A 97 -8.35 -15.06 14.86
N VAL A 98 -9.67 -14.86 14.93
CA VAL A 98 -10.63 -15.97 15.02
C VAL A 98 -10.56 -16.88 13.80
N ALA A 99 -10.46 -16.31 12.59
CA ALA A 99 -10.33 -17.06 11.34
C ALA A 99 -9.08 -17.97 11.34
N LEU A 100 -7.96 -17.46 11.85
CA LEU A 100 -6.71 -18.21 11.94
C LEU A 100 -6.75 -19.31 12.99
N ILE A 101 -7.38 -19.06 14.15
CA ILE A 101 -7.57 -20.06 15.20
C ILE A 101 -8.54 -21.17 14.75
N SER A 102 -9.62 -20.80 14.05
CA SER A 102 -10.64 -21.75 13.58
C SER A 102 -10.32 -22.38 12.22
N HIS A 103 -9.19 -22.07 11.59
CA HIS A 103 -8.81 -22.51 10.26
C HIS A 103 -9.89 -22.22 9.19
N ASN A 104 -10.61 -21.10 9.32
CA ASN A 104 -11.70 -20.72 8.46
C ASN A 104 -11.27 -19.68 7.42
N TYR A 105 -11.07 -20.13 6.19
CA TYR A 105 -10.62 -19.25 5.09
C TYR A 105 -11.67 -18.19 4.72
N ILE A 106 -12.98 -18.53 4.73
CA ILE A 106 -14.04 -17.56 4.39
C ILE A 106 -14.04 -16.41 5.40
N LEU A 107 -13.92 -16.74 6.69
CA LEU A 107 -13.84 -15.72 7.74
C LEU A 107 -12.58 -14.85 7.60
N LEU A 108 -11.46 -15.44 7.13
CA LEU A 108 -10.25 -14.68 6.81
C LEU A 108 -10.49 -13.67 5.68
N VAL A 109 -11.17 -14.05 4.59
CA VAL A 109 -11.51 -13.15 3.49
C VAL A 109 -12.48 -12.05 3.95
N VAL A 110 -13.48 -12.39 4.78
CA VAL A 110 -14.39 -11.39 5.38
C VAL A 110 -13.61 -10.36 6.20
N SER A 111 -12.66 -10.81 7.03
CA SER A 111 -11.78 -9.92 7.80
C SER A 111 -11.00 -8.96 6.89
N ARG A 112 -10.49 -9.45 5.75
CA ARG A 112 -9.78 -8.65 4.76
C ARG A 112 -10.70 -7.62 4.09
N GLY A 113 -11.94 -8.01 3.82
CA GLY A 113 -12.97 -7.10 3.30
C GLY A 113 -13.25 -5.93 4.25
N ILE A 114 -13.44 -6.22 5.54
CA ILE A 114 -13.70 -5.20 6.55
C ILE A 114 -12.49 -4.29 6.75
N THR A 115 -11.28 -4.86 6.96
CA THR A 115 -10.06 -4.07 7.14
C THR A 115 -9.74 -3.23 5.91
N GLY A 116 -9.95 -3.76 4.70
CA GLY A 116 -9.75 -3.02 3.47
C GLY A 116 -10.74 -1.88 3.32
N PHE A 117 -12.04 -2.12 3.51
CA PHE A 117 -13.05 -1.08 3.41
C PHE A 117 -12.79 0.09 4.38
N THR A 118 -12.28 -0.21 5.57
CA THR A 118 -11.96 0.79 6.60
C THR A 118 -10.51 1.29 6.56
N ALA A 119 -9.69 0.88 5.59
CA ALA A 119 -8.33 1.37 5.39
C ALA A 119 -8.35 2.76 4.70
N GLY A 120 -8.75 3.76 5.43
CA GLY A 120 -8.90 5.14 4.95
C GLY A 120 -8.56 6.17 6.02
N ALA A 121 -8.06 5.73 7.18
CA ALA A 121 -7.73 6.60 8.29
C ALA A 121 -6.57 7.54 7.98
N GLN A 122 -5.57 7.08 7.22
CA GLN A 122 -4.37 7.84 6.87
C GLN A 122 -4.67 9.14 6.10
N PRO A 123 -5.43 9.16 4.98
CA PRO A 123 -5.71 10.40 4.28
C PRO A 123 -6.58 11.37 5.11
N ILE A 124 -7.48 10.85 5.93
CA ILE A 124 -8.32 11.67 6.82
C ILE A 124 -7.45 12.30 7.93
N ALA A 125 -6.54 11.53 8.53
CA ALA A 125 -5.62 12.01 9.54
C ALA A 125 -4.65 13.05 8.97
N ALA A 126 -4.12 12.84 7.77
CA ALA A 126 -3.27 13.82 7.09
C ALA A 126 -4.02 15.13 6.81
N ALA A 127 -5.28 15.05 6.35
CA ALA A 127 -6.13 16.23 6.16
C ALA A 127 -6.39 16.96 7.50
N ALA A 128 -6.72 16.22 8.57
CA ALA A 128 -6.90 16.80 9.91
C ALA A 128 -5.63 17.50 10.42
N MET A 129 -4.43 16.98 10.10
CA MET A 129 -3.16 17.60 10.47
C MET A 129 -2.92 18.93 9.71
N ILE A 130 -3.43 19.06 8.48
CA ILE A 130 -3.44 20.32 7.72
C ILE A 130 -4.44 21.30 8.35
N ASP A 131 -5.66 20.82 8.65
CA ASP A 131 -6.73 21.64 9.24
C ASP A 131 -6.33 22.24 10.62
N LEU A 132 -5.45 21.55 11.37
CA LEU A 132 -4.86 22.03 12.64
C LEU A 132 -3.75 23.08 12.47
N ALA A 133 -3.20 23.24 11.28
CA ALA A 133 -2.03 24.12 11.07
C ALA A 133 -2.43 25.60 11.01
N LYS A 134 -1.68 26.46 11.69
CA LYS A 134 -1.89 27.91 11.74
C LYS A 134 -1.09 28.67 10.67
N SER A 135 -0.23 27.98 9.92
CA SER A 135 0.62 28.55 8.86
C SER A 135 1.05 27.46 7.88
N ASP A 136 1.44 27.85 6.65
CA ASP A 136 1.95 26.94 5.62
C ASP A 136 3.18 26.14 6.10
N ARG A 137 4.05 26.78 6.92
CA ARG A 137 5.19 26.10 7.53
C ARG A 137 4.76 25.01 8.50
N GLU A 138 3.73 25.26 9.28
CA GLU A 138 3.18 24.28 10.23
C GLU A 138 2.46 23.15 9.48
N SER A 139 1.72 23.46 8.43
CA SER A 139 1.08 22.48 7.54
C SER A 139 2.12 21.55 6.92
N SER A 140 3.19 22.08 6.35
CA SER A 140 4.29 21.29 5.78
C SER A 140 4.97 20.39 6.84
N ARG A 141 5.19 20.91 8.05
CA ARG A 141 5.74 20.12 9.17
C ARG A 141 4.80 18.97 9.56
N ASN A 142 3.52 19.26 9.68
CA ASN A 142 2.50 18.28 10.08
C ASN A 142 2.36 17.16 9.04
N LEU A 143 2.36 17.48 7.74
CA LEU A 143 2.41 16.49 6.66
C LEU A 143 3.70 15.65 6.70
N GLY A 144 4.83 16.27 7.03
CA GLY A 144 6.08 15.55 7.27
C GLY A 144 5.94 14.52 8.40
N LEU A 145 5.28 14.89 9.51
CA LEU A 145 5.01 13.95 10.62
C LEU A 145 4.04 12.82 10.21
N ALA A 146 3.00 13.11 9.41
CA ALA A 146 2.14 12.07 8.84
C ALA A 146 2.96 11.07 8.01
N THR A 147 3.85 11.58 7.15
CA THR A 147 4.75 10.76 6.33
C THR A 147 5.68 9.89 7.18
N VAL A 148 6.20 10.43 8.29
CA VAL A 148 6.99 9.64 9.26
C VAL A 148 6.15 8.51 9.83
N GLY A 149 4.91 8.77 10.28
CA GLY A 149 4.01 7.72 10.77
C GLY A 149 3.79 6.62 9.73
N MET A 150 3.46 6.99 8.50
CA MET A 150 3.27 6.04 7.38
C MET A 150 4.52 5.19 7.12
N SER A 151 5.69 5.83 7.08
CA SER A 151 6.97 5.16 6.83
C SER A 151 7.29 4.14 7.92
N PHE A 152 7.07 4.50 9.18
CA PHE A 152 7.20 3.55 10.29
C PHE A 152 6.22 2.38 10.17
N GLY A 153 4.97 2.63 9.78
CA GLY A 153 3.97 1.58 9.56
C GLY A 153 4.40 0.58 8.49
N LEU A 154 4.90 1.09 7.36
CA LEU A 154 5.35 0.26 6.24
C LEU A 154 6.49 -0.70 6.63
N VAL A 155 7.40 -0.24 7.50
CA VAL A 155 8.55 -1.02 7.97
C VAL A 155 8.16 -1.97 9.10
N VAL A 156 7.42 -1.46 10.09
CA VAL A 156 7.07 -2.22 11.31
C VAL A 156 6.01 -3.29 11.04
N GLY A 157 5.10 -3.05 10.09
CA GLY A 157 4.04 -4.02 9.76
C GLY A 157 4.57 -5.42 9.42
N PRO A 158 5.41 -5.58 8.40
CA PRO A 158 6.00 -6.88 8.09
C PRO A 158 6.83 -7.47 9.23
N ILE A 159 7.54 -6.63 10.01
CA ILE A 159 8.34 -7.11 11.16
C ILE A 159 7.43 -7.74 12.22
N ILE A 160 6.33 -7.07 12.59
CA ILE A 160 5.33 -7.63 13.51
C ILE A 160 4.78 -8.94 12.93
N GLY A 161 4.40 -8.93 11.66
CA GLY A 161 3.87 -10.10 10.97
C GLY A 161 4.81 -11.29 11.01
N GLY A 162 6.10 -11.08 10.73
CA GLY A 162 7.12 -12.13 10.73
C GLY A 162 7.49 -12.59 12.13
N LEU A 163 7.94 -11.65 12.98
CA LEU A 163 8.51 -11.95 14.28
C LEU A 163 7.54 -12.69 15.21
N PHE A 164 6.30 -12.20 15.32
CA PHE A 164 5.32 -12.78 16.24
C PHE A 164 4.62 -14.04 15.71
N SER A 165 4.83 -14.40 14.46
CA SER A 165 4.37 -15.67 13.89
C SER A 165 5.44 -16.77 13.87
N ASP A 166 6.69 -16.46 14.24
CA ASP A 166 7.85 -17.36 14.11
C ASP A 166 8.08 -18.16 15.40
N LYS A 167 7.78 -19.46 15.32
CA LYS A 167 7.98 -20.40 16.44
C LYS A 167 9.43 -20.65 16.77
N ASP A 168 10.35 -20.50 15.83
CA ASP A 168 11.78 -20.69 16.07
C ASP A 168 12.38 -19.55 16.91
N LEU A 169 11.76 -18.35 16.85
CA LEU A 169 12.18 -17.19 17.62
C LEU A 169 11.45 -17.06 18.97
N LEU A 170 10.14 -17.24 18.99
CA LEU A 170 9.30 -16.98 20.18
C LEU A 170 8.73 -18.26 20.82
N GLY A 171 9.07 -19.45 20.30
CA GLY A 171 8.63 -20.73 20.84
C GLY A 171 7.09 -20.83 20.91
N ALA A 172 6.59 -21.22 22.06
CA ALA A 172 5.15 -21.41 22.30
C ALA A 172 4.33 -20.09 22.27
N LEU A 173 4.97 -18.93 22.38
CA LEU A 173 4.31 -17.63 22.31
C LEU A 173 3.99 -17.23 20.88
N ALA A 174 4.70 -17.76 19.89
CA ALA A 174 4.46 -17.45 18.48
C ALA A 174 3.20 -18.13 17.96
N SER A 175 2.41 -17.36 17.23
CA SER A 175 1.26 -17.90 16.50
C SER A 175 0.90 -16.99 15.32
N SER A 176 0.30 -17.56 14.27
CA SER A 176 -0.13 -16.80 13.10
C SER A 176 -1.20 -15.75 13.40
N HIS A 177 -1.97 -15.90 14.47
CA HIS A 177 -3.00 -14.96 14.91
C HIS A 177 -2.45 -13.83 15.81
N LEU A 178 -1.31 -14.03 16.50
CA LEU A 178 -0.75 -13.05 17.43
C LEU A 178 -0.45 -11.68 16.79
N PRO A 179 0.13 -11.58 15.55
CA PRO A 179 0.33 -10.29 14.92
C PRO A 179 -0.97 -9.50 14.71
N PHE A 180 -2.09 -10.17 14.42
CA PHE A 180 -3.40 -9.52 14.28
C PHE A 180 -3.94 -9.01 15.62
N LEU A 181 -3.72 -9.75 16.69
CA LEU A 181 -4.07 -9.29 18.07
C LEU A 181 -3.24 -8.05 18.45
N ILE A 182 -1.94 -8.04 18.14
CA ILE A 182 -1.06 -6.88 18.35
C ILE A 182 -1.54 -5.70 17.50
N GLY A 183 -1.83 -5.92 16.21
CA GLY A 183 -2.39 -4.90 15.33
C GLY A 183 -3.70 -4.33 15.87
N GLY A 184 -4.59 -5.17 16.34
CA GLY A 184 -5.84 -4.77 16.99
C GLY A 184 -5.62 -3.93 18.25
N LEU A 185 -4.67 -4.31 19.10
CA LEU A 185 -4.31 -3.57 20.32
C LEU A 185 -3.74 -2.18 19.97
N LEU A 186 -2.88 -2.10 18.95
CA LEU A 186 -2.36 -0.83 18.46
C LEU A 186 -3.47 0.06 17.86
N CYS A 187 -4.45 -0.53 17.17
CA CYS A 187 -5.63 0.22 16.71
C CYS A 187 -6.52 0.69 17.88
N ILE A 188 -6.67 -0.09 18.95
CA ILE A 188 -7.36 0.35 20.17
C ILE A 188 -6.62 1.52 20.81
N MET A 189 -5.29 1.46 20.90
CA MET A 189 -4.49 2.56 21.40
C MET A 189 -4.66 3.82 20.52
N GLY A 190 -4.64 3.68 19.20
CA GLY A 190 -4.92 4.77 18.25
C GLY A 190 -6.31 5.36 18.43
N LEU A 191 -7.32 4.51 18.62
CA LEU A 191 -8.71 4.92 18.88
C LEU A 191 -8.82 5.76 20.16
N LEU A 192 -8.19 5.31 21.24
CA LEU A 192 -8.17 6.05 22.52
C LEU A 192 -7.42 7.39 22.38
N LEU A 193 -6.28 7.39 21.71
CA LEU A 193 -5.51 8.61 21.45
C LEU A 193 -6.32 9.62 20.63
N VAL A 194 -7.03 9.20 19.59
CA VAL A 194 -7.89 10.08 18.78
C VAL A 194 -9.10 10.52 19.59
N PHE A 195 -9.74 9.61 20.32
CA PHE A 195 -10.95 9.91 21.09
C PHE A 195 -10.70 10.98 22.16
N PHE A 196 -9.60 10.86 22.92
CA PHE A 196 -9.27 11.78 24.02
C PHE A 196 -8.33 12.92 23.60
N GLY A 197 -7.50 12.74 22.58
CA GLY A 197 -6.43 13.66 22.23
C GLY A 197 -6.69 14.55 21.01
N PHE A 198 -7.71 14.28 20.22
CA PHE A 198 -8.05 15.05 19.03
C PHE A 198 -9.47 15.59 19.11
N GLU A 199 -9.61 16.91 18.97
CA GLU A 199 -10.90 17.59 18.78
C GLU A 199 -11.04 18.00 17.32
N ASP A 200 -12.26 17.83 16.77
CA ASP A 200 -12.54 18.13 15.37
C ASP A 200 -12.50 19.65 15.15
N VAL A 201 -11.76 20.09 14.18
CA VAL A 201 -11.58 21.53 13.87
C VAL A 201 -12.54 21.97 12.77
N LYS A 202 -13.08 21.03 11.99
CA LYS A 202 -13.93 21.33 10.85
C LYS A 202 -15.35 21.65 11.31
N THR A 203 -15.74 22.91 11.17
CA THR A 203 -17.09 23.42 11.50
C THR A 203 -18.06 23.40 10.32
N GLU A 204 -17.55 23.34 9.08
CA GLU A 204 -18.41 23.29 7.89
C GLU A 204 -18.60 21.85 7.41
N VAL A 205 -19.84 21.40 7.47
CA VAL A 205 -20.26 20.07 7.03
C VAL A 205 -20.75 20.17 5.59
N SER A 206 -20.09 19.44 4.68
CA SER A 206 -20.54 19.34 3.29
C SER A 206 -21.61 18.25 3.17
N PRO A 207 -22.74 18.49 2.48
CA PRO A 207 -23.78 17.47 2.32
C PRO A 207 -23.23 16.25 1.60
N MET A 208 -23.50 15.07 2.14
CA MET A 208 -23.08 13.80 1.56
C MET A 208 -23.94 13.43 0.35
N GLU A 209 -23.34 13.38 -0.84
CA GLU A 209 -23.95 12.66 -1.95
C GLU A 209 -23.72 11.16 -1.75
N ALA A 210 -24.72 10.45 -1.25
CA ALA A 210 -24.68 9.02 -0.95
C ALA A 210 -24.78 8.12 -2.20
N ASN A 211 -24.22 8.54 -3.34
CA ASN A 211 -24.29 7.77 -4.57
C ASN A 211 -23.00 6.93 -4.75
N PRO A 212 -23.05 5.58 -4.65
CA PRO A 212 -21.89 4.73 -4.86
C PRO A 212 -21.29 4.83 -6.28
N LEU A 213 -22.07 5.30 -7.26
CA LEU A 213 -21.60 5.53 -8.63
C LEU A 213 -20.70 6.76 -8.75
N VAL A 214 -20.57 7.59 -7.71
CA VAL A 214 -19.64 8.72 -7.68
C VAL A 214 -18.19 8.29 -7.94
N VAL A 215 -17.79 7.08 -7.48
CA VAL A 215 -16.47 6.51 -7.75
C VAL A 215 -16.23 6.37 -9.26
N PHE A 216 -17.20 5.81 -9.98
CA PHE A 216 -17.07 5.63 -11.42
C PHE A 216 -17.10 6.97 -12.18
N ARG A 217 -17.90 7.94 -11.69
CA ARG A 217 -17.92 9.30 -12.27
C ARG A 217 -16.57 9.99 -12.06
N LEU A 218 -15.95 9.89 -10.87
CA LEU A 218 -14.62 10.44 -10.60
C LEU A 218 -13.55 9.84 -11.52
N LEU A 219 -13.61 8.53 -11.77
CA LEU A 219 -12.69 7.86 -12.71
C LEU A 219 -12.90 8.35 -14.15
N THR A 220 -14.14 8.46 -14.61
CA THR A 220 -14.44 8.93 -15.96
C THR A 220 -14.06 10.41 -16.16
N ASP A 221 -14.36 11.27 -15.19
CA ASP A 221 -14.02 12.70 -15.23
C ASP A 221 -12.51 12.90 -15.25
N ALA A 222 -11.76 12.11 -14.46
CA ALA A 222 -10.30 12.13 -14.46
C ALA A 222 -9.73 11.74 -15.84
N LEU A 223 -10.24 10.66 -16.42
CA LEU A 223 -9.76 10.14 -17.69
C LEU A 223 -10.16 11.03 -18.89
N ASN A 224 -11.21 11.86 -18.76
CA ASN A 224 -11.60 12.84 -19.76
C ASN A 224 -10.64 14.04 -19.79
N ARG A 225 -9.89 14.31 -18.72
CA ARG A 225 -8.89 15.38 -18.66
C ARG A 225 -7.56 14.91 -19.26
N GLU A 226 -7.14 15.52 -20.37
CA GLU A 226 -5.97 15.09 -21.10
C GLU A 226 -4.69 15.07 -20.25
N SER A 227 -4.48 16.08 -19.41
CA SER A 227 -3.31 16.17 -18.51
C SER A 227 -3.27 15.01 -17.52
N VAL A 228 -4.38 14.72 -16.84
CA VAL A 228 -4.51 13.61 -15.87
C VAL A 228 -4.38 12.26 -16.57
N ARG A 229 -5.04 12.09 -17.73
CA ARG A 229 -4.95 10.87 -18.55
C ARG A 229 -3.52 10.56 -18.97
N ARG A 230 -2.73 11.58 -19.35
CA ARG A 230 -1.32 11.41 -19.71
C ARG A 230 -0.48 10.89 -18.54
N VAL A 231 -0.67 11.42 -17.33
CA VAL A 231 0.03 10.92 -16.15
C VAL A 231 -0.45 9.51 -15.81
N SER A 232 -1.76 9.27 -15.82
CA SER A 232 -2.37 7.98 -15.51
C SER A 232 -1.92 6.86 -16.45
N SER A 233 -1.71 7.18 -17.74
CA SER A 233 -1.28 6.20 -18.75
C SER A 233 0.08 5.57 -18.44
N ALA A 234 0.97 6.30 -17.75
CA ALA A 234 2.25 5.77 -17.26
C ALA A 234 2.17 5.26 -15.82
N PHE A 235 1.41 5.96 -14.97
CA PHE A 235 1.29 5.62 -13.55
C PHE A 235 0.66 4.24 -13.33
N PHE A 236 -0.46 3.95 -13.98
CA PHE A 236 -1.19 2.70 -13.76
C PHE A 236 -0.36 1.45 -14.11
N PRO A 237 0.26 1.34 -15.31
CA PRO A 237 1.11 0.19 -15.61
C PRO A 237 2.40 0.18 -14.77
N TYR A 238 2.95 1.34 -14.36
CA TYR A 238 4.04 1.39 -13.39
C TYR A 238 3.61 0.80 -12.05
N MET A 239 2.39 1.12 -11.54
CA MET A 239 1.87 0.51 -10.31
C MET A 239 1.66 -0.99 -10.45
N LEU A 240 1.13 -1.48 -11.58
CA LEU A 240 1.03 -2.92 -11.84
C LEU A 240 2.41 -3.60 -11.79
N CYS A 241 3.44 -2.95 -12.34
CA CYS A 241 4.82 -3.44 -12.31
C CYS A 241 5.35 -3.54 -10.87
N VAL A 242 5.25 -2.46 -10.08
CA VAL A 242 5.76 -2.43 -8.70
C VAL A 242 5.01 -3.39 -7.80
N LEU A 243 3.68 -3.40 -7.90
CA LEU A 243 2.82 -4.22 -7.06
C LEU A 243 2.95 -5.72 -7.39
N GLY A 244 3.34 -6.08 -8.63
CA GLY A 244 3.65 -7.46 -8.98
C GLY A 244 4.79 -8.03 -8.13
N LEU A 245 5.84 -7.28 -7.89
CA LEU A 245 6.89 -7.67 -6.95
C LEU A 245 6.39 -7.60 -5.50
N TYR A 246 5.81 -6.46 -5.08
CA TYR A 246 5.42 -6.20 -3.69
C TYR A 246 4.45 -7.25 -3.13
N VAL A 247 3.42 -7.61 -3.88
CA VAL A 247 2.39 -8.57 -3.45
C VAL A 247 2.94 -9.99 -3.38
N PHE A 248 3.76 -10.40 -4.36
CA PHE A 248 4.17 -11.80 -4.50
C PHE A 248 5.59 -12.11 -4.01
N VAL A 249 6.36 -11.11 -3.57
CA VAL A 249 7.73 -11.36 -3.05
C VAL A 249 7.73 -12.32 -1.87
N SER A 250 6.86 -12.13 -0.88
CA SER A 250 6.77 -13.02 0.29
C SER A 250 6.37 -14.43 -0.12
N ALA A 251 5.42 -14.56 -1.04
CA ALA A 251 5.00 -15.85 -1.59
C ALA A 251 6.13 -16.58 -2.32
N ASN A 252 6.92 -15.85 -3.14
CA ASN A 252 8.05 -16.43 -3.86
C ASN A 252 9.21 -16.79 -2.93
N LEU A 253 9.54 -15.93 -1.97
CA LEU A 253 10.58 -16.23 -0.96
C LEU A 253 10.21 -17.48 -0.16
N SER A 254 8.94 -17.62 0.18
CA SER A 254 8.42 -18.80 0.90
C SER A 254 8.49 -20.07 0.05
N THR A 255 8.02 -20.03 -1.19
CA THR A 255 7.91 -21.24 -2.04
C THR A 255 9.23 -21.64 -2.69
N ARG A 256 10.07 -20.69 -3.09
CA ARG A 256 11.31 -20.94 -3.82
C ARG A 256 12.51 -21.18 -2.91
N PHE A 257 12.59 -20.45 -1.80
CA PHE A 257 13.72 -20.48 -0.88
C PHE A 257 13.39 -21.03 0.50
N GLY A 258 12.14 -21.44 0.73
CA GLY A 258 11.69 -22.03 2.01
C GLY A 258 11.64 -21.04 3.18
N TYR A 259 11.66 -19.71 2.91
CA TYR A 259 11.58 -18.72 3.97
C TYR A 259 10.19 -18.76 4.66
N GLY A 260 10.21 -18.81 5.99
CA GLY A 260 9.02 -18.58 6.81
C GLY A 260 8.57 -17.12 6.79
N ALA A 261 7.63 -16.78 7.63
CA ALA A 261 7.09 -15.42 7.72
C ALA A 261 8.19 -14.39 8.08
N THR A 262 9.11 -14.71 9.01
CA THR A 262 10.22 -13.83 9.39
C THR A 262 11.19 -13.58 8.22
N GLY A 263 11.64 -14.62 7.52
CA GLY A 263 12.52 -14.45 6.38
C GLY A 263 11.90 -13.62 5.26
N SER A 264 10.60 -13.83 4.99
CA SER A 264 9.85 -13.04 4.02
C SER A 264 9.70 -11.58 4.46
N SER A 265 9.52 -11.34 5.76
CA SER A 265 9.44 -9.99 6.35
C SER A 265 10.73 -9.20 6.19
N VAL A 266 11.89 -9.85 6.25
CA VAL A 266 13.20 -9.20 5.99
C VAL A 266 13.23 -8.62 4.58
N GLY A 267 12.71 -9.34 3.58
CA GLY A 267 12.62 -8.82 2.21
C GLY A 267 11.78 -7.55 2.12
N MET A 268 10.60 -7.55 2.73
CA MET A 268 9.71 -6.38 2.76
C MET A 268 10.32 -5.22 3.58
N PHE A 269 10.99 -5.51 4.68
CA PHE A 269 11.73 -4.53 5.47
C PHE A 269 12.82 -3.83 4.64
N LEU A 270 13.66 -4.59 3.93
CA LEU A 270 14.70 -4.03 3.07
C LEU A 270 14.12 -3.16 1.96
N MET A 271 13.02 -3.58 1.35
CA MET A 271 12.30 -2.78 0.37
C MET A 271 11.76 -1.49 0.98
N GLY A 272 11.18 -1.55 2.20
CA GLY A 272 10.71 -0.38 2.94
C GLY A 272 11.82 0.59 3.30
N VAL A 273 12.98 0.09 3.76
CA VAL A 273 14.17 0.91 4.04
C VAL A 273 14.65 1.63 2.78
N GLY A 274 14.73 0.92 1.64
CA GLY A 274 15.08 1.52 0.35
C GLY A 274 14.13 2.63 -0.04
N LEU A 275 12.82 2.39 0.09
CA LEU A 275 11.77 3.36 -0.21
C LEU A 275 11.89 4.62 0.66
N ILE A 276 12.05 4.47 1.96
CA ILE A 276 12.18 5.59 2.90
C ILE A 276 13.45 6.39 2.61
N ALA A 277 14.59 5.71 2.49
CA ALA A 277 15.87 6.35 2.23
C ALA A 277 15.84 7.18 0.93
N SER A 278 15.30 6.61 -0.14
CA SER A 278 15.27 7.31 -1.42
C SER A 278 14.25 8.44 -1.47
N SER A 279 13.05 8.25 -0.92
CA SER A 279 12.03 9.30 -0.87
C SER A 279 12.45 10.48 0.00
N SER A 280 13.21 10.25 1.07
CA SER A 280 13.69 11.30 1.97
C SER A 280 14.89 12.07 1.41
N PHE A 281 15.83 11.40 0.73
CA PHE A 281 17.12 12.00 0.39
C PHE A 281 17.37 12.18 -1.10
N LEU A 282 16.72 11.40 -1.99
CA LEU A 282 17.04 11.38 -3.42
C LEU A 282 16.01 12.10 -4.29
N VAL A 283 14.74 12.15 -3.89
CA VAL A 283 13.67 12.72 -4.72
C VAL A 283 13.90 14.20 -5.01
N ALA A 284 14.19 15.02 -4.00
CA ALA A 284 14.39 16.46 -4.18
C ALA A 284 15.61 16.78 -5.09
N PRO A 285 16.82 16.25 -4.83
CA PRO A 285 17.97 16.55 -5.69
C PRO A 285 17.84 16.00 -7.12
N LEU A 286 17.14 14.88 -7.31
CA LEU A 286 16.92 14.33 -8.64
C LEU A 286 15.92 15.18 -9.44
N ASN A 287 14.79 15.58 -8.83
CA ASN A 287 13.82 16.46 -9.48
C ASN A 287 14.40 17.85 -9.82
N ALA A 288 15.40 18.34 -9.04
CA ALA A 288 16.11 19.57 -9.35
C ALA A 288 17.07 19.46 -10.57
N ARG A 289 17.49 18.26 -10.93
CA ARG A 289 18.51 18.04 -11.98
C ARG A 289 17.95 17.40 -13.26
N PHE A 290 16.89 16.62 -13.12
CA PHE A 290 16.35 15.82 -14.21
C PHE A 290 14.85 16.03 -14.38
N SER A 291 14.35 15.89 -15.61
CA SER A 291 12.93 15.94 -15.87
C SER A 291 12.21 14.73 -15.24
N LYS A 292 10.96 14.91 -14.82
CA LYS A 292 10.13 13.83 -14.27
C LYS A 292 10.06 12.62 -15.20
N ARG A 293 9.99 12.87 -16.52
CA ARG A 293 10.00 11.82 -17.54
C ARG A 293 11.28 11.00 -17.49
N THR A 294 12.46 11.63 -17.39
CA THR A 294 13.74 10.94 -17.30
C THR A 294 13.84 10.12 -16.02
N ILE A 295 13.47 10.72 -14.88
CA ILE A 295 13.46 10.02 -13.57
C ILE A 295 12.56 8.78 -13.64
N MET A 296 11.35 8.93 -14.15
CA MET A 296 10.40 7.83 -14.24
C MET A 296 10.85 6.72 -15.18
N ALA A 297 11.40 7.07 -16.35
CA ALA A 297 11.92 6.08 -17.28
C ALA A 297 13.09 5.30 -16.66
N SER A 298 14.03 5.99 -15.99
CA SER A 298 15.16 5.35 -15.32
C SER A 298 14.70 4.46 -14.16
N CYS A 299 13.80 4.97 -13.29
CA CYS A 299 13.29 4.19 -12.16
C CYS A 299 12.52 2.95 -12.64
N THR A 300 11.68 3.08 -13.66
CA THR A 300 10.92 1.94 -14.19
C THR A 300 11.84 0.90 -14.82
N LEU A 301 12.83 1.34 -15.62
CA LEU A 301 13.78 0.43 -16.24
C LEU A 301 14.63 -0.32 -15.21
N LEU A 302 15.18 0.40 -14.22
CA LEU A 302 15.98 -0.19 -13.15
C LEU A 302 15.14 -1.10 -12.25
N PHE A 303 13.88 -0.74 -11.98
CA PHE A 303 12.96 -1.61 -11.23
C PHE A 303 12.68 -2.91 -12.00
N CYS A 304 12.41 -2.84 -13.30
CA CYS A 304 12.29 -4.04 -14.15
C CYS A 304 13.57 -4.89 -14.13
N GLY A 305 14.74 -4.24 -14.12
CA GLY A 305 16.04 -4.91 -13.94
C GLY A 305 16.15 -5.63 -12.59
N CYS A 306 15.68 -5.01 -11.51
CA CYS A 306 15.61 -5.65 -10.19
C CYS A 306 14.67 -6.87 -10.20
N VAL A 307 13.49 -6.75 -10.81
CA VAL A 307 12.55 -7.88 -10.93
C VAL A 307 13.15 -9.01 -11.77
N ALA A 308 13.82 -8.70 -12.88
CA ALA A 308 14.49 -9.69 -13.70
C ALA A 308 15.65 -10.37 -12.94
N ALA A 309 16.45 -9.58 -12.22
CA ALA A 309 17.50 -10.12 -11.36
C ALA A 309 16.94 -11.03 -10.27
N PHE A 310 15.83 -10.65 -9.62
CA PHE A 310 15.13 -11.46 -8.62
C PHE A 310 14.70 -12.83 -9.16
N LEU A 311 14.27 -12.89 -10.41
CA LEU A 311 13.94 -14.17 -11.07
C LEU A 311 15.15 -15.07 -11.31
N LEU A 312 16.33 -14.48 -11.54
CA LEU A 312 17.53 -15.19 -11.96
C LEU A 312 18.44 -15.58 -10.79
N VAL A 313 18.33 -14.95 -9.62
CA VAL A 313 19.24 -15.24 -8.50
C VAL A 313 19.07 -16.68 -8.00
N PRO A 314 20.21 -17.38 -7.71
CA PRO A 314 20.20 -18.77 -7.29
C PRO A 314 19.96 -18.95 -5.78
N SER A 315 20.05 -17.91 -4.96
CA SER A 315 20.01 -18.01 -3.50
C SER A 315 19.11 -16.97 -2.83
N GLY A 316 18.52 -17.35 -1.69
CA GLY A 316 17.65 -16.49 -0.90
C GLY A 316 18.31 -15.20 -0.43
N PRO A 317 19.55 -15.20 0.11
CA PRO A 317 20.22 -13.96 0.52
C PRO A 317 20.39 -12.95 -0.62
N LEU A 318 20.67 -13.41 -1.84
CA LEU A 318 20.75 -12.53 -3.02
C LEU A 318 19.37 -12.00 -3.39
N ALA A 319 18.32 -12.82 -3.29
CA ALA A 319 16.94 -12.38 -3.51
C ALA A 319 16.54 -11.28 -2.51
N LEU A 320 16.91 -11.43 -1.23
CA LEU A 320 16.68 -10.40 -0.21
C LEU A 320 17.46 -9.11 -0.52
N ALA A 321 18.72 -9.21 -0.95
CA ALA A 321 19.54 -8.05 -1.27
C ALA A 321 18.94 -7.17 -2.40
N ILE A 322 18.25 -7.79 -3.37
CA ILE A 322 17.58 -7.07 -4.46
C ILE A 322 16.37 -6.23 -3.97
N MET A 323 15.81 -6.55 -2.82
CA MET A 323 14.67 -5.80 -2.29
C MET A 323 15.04 -4.36 -1.96
N LEU A 324 16.26 -4.11 -1.49
CA LEU A 324 16.72 -2.76 -1.17
C LEU A 324 16.76 -1.84 -2.42
N PRO A 325 17.45 -2.18 -3.53
CA PRO A 325 17.41 -1.35 -4.74
C PRO A 325 16.01 -1.27 -5.37
N SER A 326 15.17 -2.31 -5.26
CA SER A 326 13.77 -2.23 -5.70
C SER A 326 13.01 -1.16 -4.93
N GLY A 327 13.18 -1.11 -3.60
CA GLY A 327 12.62 -0.07 -2.75
C GLY A 327 13.14 1.32 -3.08
N LEU A 328 14.45 1.47 -3.36
CA LEU A 328 15.05 2.74 -3.79
C LEU A 328 14.38 3.27 -5.07
N MET A 329 14.20 2.43 -6.09
CA MET A 329 13.58 2.85 -7.36
C MET A 329 12.12 3.22 -7.17
N HIS A 330 11.36 2.48 -6.36
CA HIS A 330 9.98 2.82 -6.05
C HIS A 330 9.86 4.11 -5.24
N GLY A 331 10.72 4.31 -4.25
CA GLY A 331 10.71 5.51 -3.39
C GLY A 331 11.14 6.80 -4.10
N ILE A 332 11.80 6.71 -5.28
CA ILE A 332 12.01 7.85 -6.17
C ILE A 332 10.81 8.01 -7.12
N GLY A 333 10.38 6.91 -7.74
CA GLY A 333 9.38 6.92 -8.80
C GLY A 333 7.99 7.34 -8.31
N TYR A 334 7.52 6.78 -7.21
CA TYR A 334 6.17 7.03 -6.70
C TYR A 334 5.91 8.52 -6.36
N PRO A 335 6.76 9.20 -5.52
CA PRO A 335 6.58 10.62 -5.26
C PRO A 335 6.72 11.50 -6.51
N THR A 336 7.60 11.13 -7.44
CA THR A 336 7.74 11.86 -8.72
C THR A 336 6.47 11.80 -9.55
N MET A 337 5.79 10.63 -9.58
CA MET A 337 4.49 10.49 -10.24
C MET A 337 3.40 11.30 -9.54
N LEU A 338 3.36 11.29 -8.21
CA LEU A 338 2.39 12.09 -7.44
C LEU A 338 2.56 13.59 -7.72
N THR A 339 3.81 14.07 -7.82
CA THR A 339 4.09 15.44 -8.24
C THR A 339 3.56 15.69 -9.65
N GLY A 340 3.70 14.73 -10.58
CA GLY A 340 3.13 14.81 -11.92
C GLY A 340 1.60 14.96 -11.91
N PHE A 341 0.89 14.25 -11.03
CA PHE A 341 -0.55 14.42 -10.84
C PHE A 341 -0.89 15.79 -10.26
N SER A 342 -0.19 16.22 -9.20
CA SER A 342 -0.41 17.52 -8.56
C SER A 342 -0.25 18.69 -9.54
N GLU A 343 0.74 18.65 -10.43
CA GLU A 343 0.98 19.68 -11.44
C GLU A 343 0.06 19.57 -12.67
N SER A 344 -0.70 18.49 -12.81
CA SER A 344 -1.63 18.30 -13.92
C SER A 344 -2.96 19.03 -13.78
N VAL A 345 -3.21 19.58 -12.59
CA VAL A 345 -4.47 20.26 -12.19
C VAL A 345 -4.19 21.56 -11.46
N SER A 346 -5.25 22.37 -11.24
CA SER A 346 -5.16 23.60 -10.42
C SER A 346 -4.91 23.29 -8.94
N LYS A 347 -4.51 24.30 -8.15
CA LYS A 347 -4.25 24.14 -6.70
C LYS A 347 -5.48 23.66 -5.93
N GLU A 348 -6.65 24.13 -6.34
CA GLU A 348 -7.94 23.79 -5.74
C GLU A 348 -8.33 22.32 -5.98
N GLU A 349 -7.82 21.72 -7.05
CA GLU A 349 -8.12 20.36 -7.47
C GLU A 349 -7.06 19.33 -7.02
N GLN A 350 -5.97 19.76 -6.39
CA GLN A 350 -4.88 18.86 -5.99
C GLN A 350 -5.36 17.75 -5.04
N GLY A 351 -6.24 18.06 -4.09
CA GLY A 351 -6.81 17.06 -3.19
C GLY A 351 -7.58 15.96 -3.95
N TRP A 352 -8.36 16.36 -4.95
CA TRP A 352 -9.12 15.43 -5.78
C TRP A 352 -8.20 14.51 -6.61
N VAL A 353 -7.20 15.07 -7.28
CA VAL A 353 -6.30 14.27 -8.13
C VAL A 353 -5.40 13.33 -7.31
N MET A 354 -5.03 13.69 -6.09
CA MET A 354 -4.31 12.81 -5.18
C MET A 354 -5.18 11.63 -4.73
N GLY A 355 -6.45 11.87 -4.42
CA GLY A 355 -7.43 10.81 -4.14
C GLY A 355 -7.60 9.86 -5.34
N PHE A 356 -7.64 10.41 -6.56
CA PHE A 356 -7.67 9.63 -7.78
C PHE A 356 -6.40 8.76 -7.97
N ALA A 357 -5.22 9.29 -7.68
CA ALA A 357 -3.95 8.53 -7.75
C ALA A 357 -3.94 7.36 -6.75
N ILE A 358 -4.44 7.56 -5.51
CA ILE A 358 -4.61 6.50 -4.52
C ILE A 358 -5.61 5.43 -5.02
N SER A 359 -6.69 5.84 -5.67
CA SER A 359 -7.67 4.92 -6.24
C SER A 359 -7.05 4.07 -7.36
N LEU A 360 -6.23 4.65 -8.23
CA LEU A 360 -5.50 3.90 -9.26
C LEU A 360 -4.49 2.92 -8.64
N PHE A 361 -3.82 3.32 -7.56
CA PHE A 361 -2.91 2.44 -6.81
C PHE A 361 -3.65 1.23 -6.22
N THR A 362 -4.76 1.44 -5.51
CA THR A 362 -5.52 0.36 -4.88
C THR A 362 -6.18 -0.55 -5.90
N LEU A 363 -6.67 0.01 -7.01
CA LEU A 363 -7.20 -0.77 -8.13
C LEU A 363 -6.12 -1.65 -8.78
N ALA A 364 -4.93 -1.09 -9.03
CA ALA A 364 -3.79 -1.85 -9.56
C ALA A 364 -3.39 -2.98 -8.59
N ALA A 365 -3.38 -2.71 -7.28
CA ALA A 365 -3.08 -3.72 -6.27
C ALA A 365 -4.11 -4.86 -6.23
N ALA A 366 -5.39 -4.54 -6.35
CA ALA A 366 -6.46 -5.54 -6.44
C ALA A 366 -6.29 -6.41 -7.70
N ILE A 367 -6.10 -5.78 -8.87
CA ILE A 367 -5.90 -6.49 -10.15
C ILE A 367 -4.68 -7.42 -10.06
N VAL A 368 -3.54 -6.90 -9.61
CA VAL A 368 -2.32 -7.70 -9.46
C VAL A 368 -2.53 -8.87 -8.52
N SER A 369 -3.24 -8.67 -7.41
CA SER A 369 -3.45 -9.73 -6.42
C SER A 369 -4.31 -10.86 -6.96
N PHE A 370 -5.47 -10.54 -7.53
CA PHE A 370 -6.36 -11.55 -8.12
C PHE A 370 -5.73 -12.23 -9.35
N PHE A 371 -5.22 -11.42 -10.28
CA PHE A 371 -4.68 -11.94 -11.53
C PHE A 371 -3.36 -12.68 -11.30
N GLY A 372 -2.49 -12.17 -10.41
CA GLY A 372 -1.22 -12.82 -10.07
C GLY A 372 -1.41 -14.17 -9.38
N GLY A 373 -2.41 -14.32 -8.49
CA GLY A 373 -2.79 -15.64 -7.95
C GLY A 373 -3.23 -16.61 -9.04
N GLN A 374 -4.03 -16.15 -10.00
CA GLN A 374 -4.44 -16.93 -11.16
C GLN A 374 -3.25 -17.29 -12.08
N LEU A 375 -2.33 -16.35 -12.31
CA LEU A 375 -1.12 -16.60 -13.11
C LEU A 375 -0.22 -17.68 -12.47
N ILE A 376 -0.05 -17.64 -11.15
CA ILE A 376 0.70 -18.70 -10.45
C ILE A 376 0.01 -20.06 -10.64
N ALA A 377 -1.31 -20.11 -10.51
CA ALA A 377 -2.06 -21.33 -10.61
C ALA A 377 -2.04 -21.94 -12.01
N SER A 378 -2.02 -21.13 -13.07
CA SER A 378 -2.13 -21.58 -14.47
C SER A 378 -0.79 -21.69 -15.19
N ILE A 379 0.19 -20.85 -14.86
CA ILE A 379 1.47 -20.76 -15.59
C ILE A 379 2.65 -21.15 -14.68
N GLY A 380 2.61 -20.73 -13.41
CA GLY A 380 3.65 -21.04 -12.42
C GLY A 380 4.14 -19.83 -11.61
N ALA A 381 4.97 -20.12 -10.60
CA ALA A 381 5.38 -19.18 -9.56
C ALA A 381 6.10 -17.91 -10.07
N GLN A 382 6.67 -17.94 -11.26
CA GLN A 382 7.39 -16.79 -11.84
C GLN A 382 6.47 -15.86 -12.66
N ALA A 383 5.26 -16.29 -13.01
CA ALA A 383 4.38 -15.57 -13.93
C ALA A 383 3.98 -14.16 -13.43
N PRO A 384 3.70 -13.89 -12.14
CA PRO A 384 3.41 -12.52 -11.67
C PRO A 384 4.58 -11.56 -11.87
N PHE A 385 5.83 -12.03 -11.77
CA PHE A 385 7.01 -11.20 -11.99
C PHE A 385 7.26 -10.92 -13.47
N GLN A 386 7.00 -11.90 -14.34
CA GLN A 386 7.03 -11.70 -15.80
C GLN A 386 5.96 -10.69 -16.23
N PHE A 387 4.75 -10.81 -15.67
CA PHE A 387 3.69 -9.82 -15.84
C PHE A 387 4.11 -8.42 -15.34
N SER A 388 4.77 -8.35 -14.19
CA SER A 388 5.35 -7.12 -13.63
C SER A 388 6.31 -6.45 -14.64
N ILE A 389 7.25 -7.19 -15.21
CA ILE A 389 8.18 -6.68 -16.23
C ILE A 389 7.44 -6.22 -17.48
N ALA A 390 6.46 -6.97 -17.96
CA ALA A 390 5.65 -6.59 -19.11
C ALA A 390 4.90 -5.27 -18.87
N CYS A 391 4.29 -5.10 -17.69
CA CYS A 391 3.65 -3.84 -17.27
C CYS A 391 4.65 -2.68 -17.21
N GLY A 392 5.88 -2.92 -16.73
CA GLY A 392 6.95 -1.94 -16.76
C GLY A 392 7.32 -1.51 -18.19
N GLY A 393 7.33 -2.45 -19.14
CA GLY A 393 7.50 -2.16 -20.56
C GLY A 393 6.39 -1.26 -21.12
N VAL A 394 5.13 -1.53 -20.74
CA VAL A 394 3.98 -0.67 -21.10
C VAL A 394 4.12 0.73 -20.50
N ALA A 395 4.58 0.83 -19.24
CA ALA A 395 4.83 2.12 -18.59
C ALA A 395 5.92 2.93 -19.35
N LEU A 396 7.02 2.27 -19.75
CA LEU A 396 8.08 2.90 -20.54
C LEU A 396 7.57 3.39 -21.90
N LEU A 397 6.74 2.61 -22.58
CA LEU A 397 6.09 3.02 -23.82
C LEU A 397 5.16 4.23 -23.61
N ALA A 398 4.37 4.24 -22.54
CA ALA A 398 3.51 5.37 -22.20
C ALA A 398 4.34 6.64 -21.92
N LEU A 399 5.45 6.53 -21.17
CA LEU A 399 6.40 7.63 -20.96
C LEU A 399 7.02 8.14 -22.26
N ALA A 400 7.33 7.23 -23.17
CA ALA A 400 7.91 7.61 -24.47
C ALA A 400 6.90 8.33 -25.39
N LEU A 401 5.65 7.87 -25.42
CA LEU A 401 4.62 8.35 -26.35
C LEU A 401 3.79 9.50 -25.78
N SER A 402 3.28 9.34 -24.57
CA SER A 402 2.33 10.29 -23.94
C SER A 402 3.03 11.48 -23.28
N TRP A 403 4.18 11.27 -22.62
CA TRP A 403 4.87 12.30 -21.85
C TRP A 403 5.81 13.15 -22.69
N LYS A 404 6.24 12.67 -23.87
CA LYS A 404 7.16 13.40 -24.74
C LYS A 404 6.70 14.83 -25.07
N HIS A 405 5.40 15.03 -25.22
CA HIS A 405 4.81 16.30 -25.63
C HIS A 405 4.19 17.09 -24.46
N SER A 406 4.47 16.72 -23.21
CA SER A 406 3.94 17.41 -22.03
C SER A 406 4.94 18.45 -21.53
N PRO A 407 4.63 19.76 -21.57
CA PRO A 407 5.56 20.80 -21.13
C PRO A 407 5.95 20.68 -19.66
N TYR A 408 4.99 20.37 -18.78
CA TYR A 408 5.22 20.30 -17.34
C TYR A 408 5.97 19.03 -16.88
N LEU A 409 5.83 17.90 -17.63
CA LEU A 409 6.50 16.64 -17.31
C LEU A 409 7.96 16.58 -17.80
N ASN A 410 8.31 17.43 -18.76
CA ASN A 410 9.66 17.53 -19.33
C ASN A 410 10.49 18.67 -18.69
N LYS A 411 9.90 19.53 -17.86
CA LYS A 411 10.65 20.55 -17.14
C LYS A 411 11.46 19.93 -15.99
N VAL A 412 12.66 20.45 -15.81
CA VAL A 412 13.43 20.30 -14.59
C VAL A 412 12.84 21.30 -13.58
N MET A 413 12.66 20.89 -12.32
CA MET A 413 12.23 21.84 -11.30
C MET A 413 13.35 22.83 -11.07
N SER A 414 13.08 24.11 -11.33
CA SER A 414 14.01 25.24 -11.04
C SER A 414 14.01 25.57 -9.55
#